data_b9d828c83e9368cfd0ea0f25fb12471d
#
_entry.id   b9d828c83e9368cfd0ea0f25fb12471d
#
_cell.length_a   1.000
_cell.length_b   1.000
_cell.length_c   1.000
_cell.angle_alpha   90.00
_cell.angle_beta   90.00
_cell.angle_gamma   90.00
#
_symmetry.space_group_name_H-M   'P 1'
#
loop_
_entity.id
_entity.type
_entity.pdbx_description
1 polymer ?
#
loop_
_entity_poly.entity_id
_entity_poly.type
_entity_poly.pdbx_seq_one_letter_code
_entity_poly.pdbx_strand_id
1 'polypeptide(L)'
;MKVYLHSPVYSLGDTAYGVEESALASRTLSSADKLREAGFETHHVCSPDTGVQDLAARTATQLGECLDTVSTVVFSTCLPMNGSVGSFADFQESRDVKHLMDFPASRLQAACGLQDTQIIGLNQQACTGMLGGIRLAKALLQAETDVDDILCITADRFPPNAIYEQSYNLISDGAAAVVVSRIERGFRVVGCHQITNGALVQASDDEAVGTYFNYTHRLVQESLAKIHGTISDIDWIIAQNMNVKAWQILARLLAFDSERVYFDSLPEVGHVISGDNVINLKKLDDSDAIRPGEKLLMLMAGYGMNWQSVILEKV
;
A
#
# COMPACT_ATOMS: atom_id res chain seq x y z
N MET A 1 -18.94 16.44 -4.84
CA MET A 1 -18.52 15.80 -6.11
C MET A 1 -18.13 14.37 -5.80
N LYS A 2 -18.56 13.40 -6.59
CA LYS A 2 -18.16 11.99 -6.43
C LYS A 2 -16.77 11.76 -7.04
N VAL A 3 -16.01 10.88 -6.43
CA VAL A 3 -14.67 10.48 -6.87
C VAL A 3 -14.61 8.95 -6.87
N TYR A 4 -13.93 8.39 -7.84
CA TYR A 4 -13.88 6.95 -8.09
C TYR A 4 -12.43 6.47 -8.15
N LEU A 5 -12.22 5.21 -7.77
CA LEU A 5 -10.96 4.48 -7.83
C LEU A 5 -11.12 3.32 -8.82
N HIS A 6 -10.17 3.16 -9.73
CA HIS A 6 -10.23 2.10 -10.73
C HIS A 6 -8.85 1.61 -11.16
N SER A 7 -8.83 0.58 -11.99
CA SER A 7 -7.62 0.01 -12.61
C SER A 7 -6.52 -0.33 -11.60
N PRO A 8 -6.79 -1.14 -10.56
CA PRO A 8 -5.76 -1.60 -9.65
C PRO A 8 -4.75 -2.50 -10.39
N VAL A 9 -3.45 -2.19 -10.27
CA VAL A 9 -2.35 -2.98 -10.85
C VAL A 9 -1.20 -3.09 -9.85
N TYR A 10 -0.33 -4.09 -10.01
CA TYR A 10 0.84 -4.26 -9.17
C TYR A 10 1.98 -5.00 -9.88
N SER A 11 3.17 -4.88 -9.35
CA SER A 11 4.35 -5.67 -9.70
C SER A 11 5.08 -6.07 -8.43
N LEU A 12 5.68 -7.26 -8.45
CA LEU A 12 6.45 -7.80 -7.34
C LEU A 12 7.95 -7.80 -7.68
N GLY A 13 8.79 -8.00 -6.67
CA GLY A 13 10.22 -8.22 -6.85
C GLY A 13 10.49 -9.36 -7.82
N ASP A 14 11.67 -9.35 -8.44
CA ASP A 14 12.01 -10.19 -9.59
C ASP A 14 12.08 -11.68 -9.28
N THR A 15 12.39 -12.04 -8.02
CA THR A 15 12.56 -13.41 -7.59
C THR A 15 11.63 -13.74 -6.43
N ALA A 16 10.83 -14.79 -6.59
CA ALA A 16 10.04 -15.36 -5.51
C ALA A 16 10.90 -16.36 -4.70
N TYR A 17 10.87 -16.22 -3.39
CA TYR A 17 11.53 -17.11 -2.45
C TYR A 17 10.51 -17.75 -1.53
N GLY A 18 10.54 -19.09 -1.43
CA GLY A 18 9.77 -19.82 -0.42
C GLY A 18 10.31 -19.57 0.99
N VAL A 19 9.44 -19.73 1.99
CA VAL A 19 9.81 -19.49 3.41
C VAL A 19 10.97 -20.37 3.88
N GLU A 20 11.11 -21.62 3.39
CA GLU A 20 12.27 -22.47 3.69
C GLU A 20 13.58 -21.90 3.17
N GLU A 21 13.57 -21.50 1.91
CA GLU A 21 14.76 -20.95 1.26
C GLU A 21 15.18 -19.64 1.95
N SER A 22 14.21 -18.82 2.31
CA SER A 22 14.45 -17.56 3.01
C SER A 22 14.99 -17.76 4.42
N ALA A 23 14.49 -18.75 5.17
CA ALA A 23 14.99 -19.10 6.49
C ALA A 23 16.41 -19.67 6.40
N LEU A 24 16.68 -20.56 5.45
CA LEU A 24 18.03 -21.12 5.22
C LEU A 24 19.04 -20.04 4.81
N ALA A 25 18.62 -19.05 4.03
CA ALA A 25 19.46 -17.93 3.60
C ALA A 25 19.58 -16.81 4.66
N SER A 26 19.04 -17.00 5.88
CA SER A 26 19.00 -16.00 6.96
C SER A 26 18.35 -14.67 6.56
N ARG A 27 17.36 -14.71 5.66
CA ARG A 27 16.58 -13.56 5.27
C ARG A 27 15.41 -13.30 6.22
N THR A 28 15.10 -14.25 7.11
CA THR A 28 14.03 -14.17 8.10
C THR A 28 14.56 -14.46 9.50
N LEU A 29 13.82 -14.00 10.52
CA LEU A 29 14.12 -14.26 11.93
C LEU A 29 13.46 -15.55 12.42
N SER A 30 12.28 -15.85 11.88
CA SER A 30 11.47 -17.02 12.22
C SER A 30 11.83 -18.22 11.37
N SER A 31 11.52 -19.42 11.87
CA SER A 31 11.56 -20.64 11.08
C SER A 31 10.45 -20.65 10.02
N ALA A 32 10.65 -21.42 8.95
CA ALA A 32 9.65 -21.62 7.90
C ALA A 32 8.30 -22.08 8.46
N ASP A 33 8.28 -22.98 9.45
CA ASP A 33 7.03 -23.46 10.06
C ASP A 33 6.26 -22.32 10.75
N LYS A 34 6.94 -21.43 11.47
CA LYS A 34 6.30 -20.26 12.09
C LYS A 34 5.73 -19.30 11.05
N LEU A 35 6.44 -19.08 9.95
CA LEU A 35 5.96 -18.23 8.87
C LEU A 35 4.71 -18.84 8.19
N ARG A 36 4.68 -20.16 7.98
CA ARG A 36 3.48 -20.87 7.48
C ARG A 36 2.31 -20.79 8.45
N GLU A 37 2.55 -20.99 9.75
CA GLU A 37 1.51 -20.80 10.78
C GLU A 37 0.94 -19.38 10.78
N ALA A 38 1.72 -18.39 10.35
CA ALA A 38 1.30 -17.02 10.17
C ALA A 38 0.57 -16.77 8.84
N GLY A 39 0.58 -17.75 7.92
CA GLY A 39 -0.09 -17.70 6.61
C GLY A 39 0.83 -17.39 5.42
N PHE A 40 2.14 -17.26 5.62
CA PHE A 40 3.10 -16.93 4.57
C PHE A 40 3.72 -18.19 3.95
N GLU A 41 3.79 -18.25 2.61
CA GLU A 41 4.49 -19.30 1.88
C GLU A 41 5.65 -18.76 1.05
N THR A 42 5.49 -17.54 0.52
CA THR A 42 6.40 -16.93 -0.45
C THR A 42 6.52 -15.43 -0.20
N HIS A 43 7.68 -14.87 -0.51
CA HIS A 43 7.90 -13.45 -0.64
C HIS A 43 8.78 -13.13 -1.85
N HIS A 44 8.81 -11.85 -2.26
CA HIS A 44 9.47 -11.42 -3.48
C HIS A 44 10.58 -10.40 -3.20
N VAL A 45 11.71 -10.56 -3.88
CA VAL A 45 12.90 -9.73 -3.71
C VAL A 45 13.36 -9.21 -5.07
N CYS A 46 13.66 -7.92 -5.16
CA CYS A 46 14.24 -7.32 -6.34
C CYS A 46 15.65 -7.81 -6.61
N SER A 47 16.01 -7.93 -7.89
CA SER A 47 17.39 -8.08 -8.30
C SER A 47 18.21 -6.83 -7.89
N PRO A 48 19.55 -6.94 -7.76
CA PRO A 48 20.38 -5.78 -7.43
C PRO A 48 20.18 -4.59 -8.38
N ASP A 49 19.88 -4.86 -9.65
CA ASP A 49 19.75 -3.86 -10.71
C ASP A 49 18.33 -3.24 -10.80
N THR A 50 17.33 -3.84 -10.14
CA THR A 50 15.96 -3.32 -10.15
C THR A 50 15.78 -2.30 -9.05
N GLY A 51 15.68 -1.02 -9.42
CA GLY A 51 15.40 0.07 -8.49
C GLY A 51 13.91 0.25 -8.20
N VAL A 52 13.60 1.08 -7.23
CA VAL A 52 12.22 1.44 -6.88
C VAL A 52 11.49 2.13 -8.04
N GLN A 53 12.22 2.93 -8.84
CA GLN A 53 11.69 3.60 -10.03
C GLN A 53 11.33 2.58 -11.15
N ASP A 54 12.08 1.47 -11.24
CA ASP A 54 11.83 0.42 -12.24
C ASP A 54 10.58 -0.39 -11.87
N LEU A 55 10.42 -0.72 -10.58
CA LEU A 55 9.19 -1.31 -10.04
C LEU A 55 7.97 -0.42 -10.33
N ALA A 56 8.09 0.87 -10.05
CA ALA A 56 7.01 1.83 -10.28
C ALA A 56 6.66 1.94 -11.77
N ALA A 57 7.66 2.09 -12.65
CA ALA A 57 7.46 2.18 -14.10
C ALA A 57 6.81 0.90 -14.67
N ARG A 58 7.31 -0.27 -14.27
CA ARG A 58 6.74 -1.57 -14.64
C ARG A 58 5.29 -1.73 -14.18
N THR A 59 4.94 -1.17 -13.04
CA THR A 59 3.57 -1.19 -12.52
C THR A 59 2.67 -0.22 -13.28
N ALA A 60 3.11 1.03 -13.45
CA ALA A 60 2.34 2.06 -14.14
C ALA A 60 2.05 1.69 -15.59
N THR A 61 3.00 1.12 -16.32
CA THR A 61 2.80 0.71 -17.72
C THR A 61 1.68 -0.31 -17.93
N GLN A 62 1.29 -1.06 -16.90
CA GLN A 62 0.13 -1.97 -16.97
C GLN A 62 -1.20 -1.22 -17.10
N LEU A 63 -1.25 0.06 -16.77
CA LEU A 63 -2.45 0.90 -16.88
C LEU A 63 -2.81 1.23 -18.33
N GLY A 64 -1.85 1.11 -19.25
CA GLY A 64 -2.06 1.38 -20.70
C GLY A 64 -2.64 2.78 -20.92
N GLU A 65 -3.72 2.87 -21.71
CA GLU A 65 -4.39 4.11 -22.07
C GLU A 65 -4.90 4.94 -20.87
N CYS A 66 -5.02 4.33 -19.67
CA CYS A 66 -5.40 5.10 -18.48
C CYS A 66 -4.31 6.11 -18.07
N LEU A 67 -3.08 6.00 -18.58
CA LEU A 67 -2.03 6.98 -18.32
C LEU A 67 -2.20 8.27 -19.13
N ASP A 68 -2.89 8.23 -20.26
CA ASP A 68 -3.02 9.37 -21.18
C ASP A 68 -3.78 10.55 -20.59
N THR A 69 -4.62 10.28 -19.57
CA THR A 69 -5.45 11.28 -18.88
C THR A 69 -4.88 11.68 -17.51
N VAL A 70 -3.75 11.10 -17.10
CA VAL A 70 -3.14 11.40 -15.81
C VAL A 70 -2.51 12.79 -15.80
N SER A 71 -3.06 13.69 -14.99
CA SER A 71 -2.54 15.06 -14.77
C SER A 71 -1.66 15.18 -13.53
N THR A 72 -1.78 14.23 -12.59
CA THR A 72 -1.02 14.24 -11.32
C THR A 72 -0.61 12.82 -10.92
N VAL A 73 0.63 12.67 -10.47
CA VAL A 73 1.14 11.45 -9.84
C VAL A 73 1.32 11.70 -8.35
N VAL A 74 0.67 10.90 -7.51
CA VAL A 74 0.95 10.80 -6.07
C VAL A 74 1.80 9.56 -5.84
N PHE A 75 3.09 9.77 -5.65
CA PHE A 75 4.07 8.71 -5.43
C PHE A 75 4.30 8.52 -3.93
N SER A 76 4.14 7.31 -3.42
CA SER A 76 4.40 7.00 -2.02
C SER A 76 5.46 5.91 -1.86
N THR A 77 6.23 6.00 -0.78
CA THR A 77 7.16 4.97 -0.34
C THR A 77 7.21 4.93 1.18
N CYS A 78 7.36 3.74 1.74
CA CYS A 78 7.48 3.52 3.18
C CYS A 78 8.90 3.84 3.66
N LEU A 79 9.89 3.33 2.95
CA LEU A 79 11.29 3.50 3.33
C LEU A 79 11.82 4.84 2.83
N PRO A 80 12.28 5.74 3.71
CA PRO A 80 12.80 7.05 3.30
C PRO A 80 13.90 6.98 2.24
N MET A 81 14.72 5.91 2.27
CA MET A 81 15.77 5.68 1.28
C MET A 81 15.23 5.45 -0.14
N ASN A 82 14.02 4.94 -0.28
CA ASN A 82 13.36 4.77 -1.58
C ASN A 82 12.81 6.10 -2.14
N GLY A 83 12.82 7.16 -1.36
CA GLY A 83 12.43 8.51 -1.80
C GLY A 83 13.49 9.24 -2.63
N SER A 84 14.70 8.68 -2.75
CA SER A 84 15.77 9.18 -3.59
C SER A 84 16.50 8.02 -4.27
N VAL A 85 16.78 8.16 -5.54
CA VAL A 85 17.62 7.25 -6.34
C VAL A 85 18.98 7.88 -6.68
N GLY A 86 19.30 8.98 -6.03
CA GLY A 86 20.55 9.71 -6.20
C GLY A 86 21.77 8.97 -5.67
N SER A 87 22.93 9.35 -6.16
CA SER A 87 24.21 8.73 -5.83
C SER A 87 24.96 9.51 -4.76
N PHE A 88 25.08 8.94 -3.57
CA PHE A 88 25.90 9.54 -2.51
C PHE A 88 27.40 9.51 -2.84
N ALA A 89 27.85 8.51 -3.60
CA ALA A 89 29.25 8.43 -4.06
C ALA A 89 29.59 9.59 -5.00
N ASP A 90 28.73 9.88 -6.00
CA ASP A 90 28.94 10.99 -6.91
C ASP A 90 28.88 12.34 -6.18
N PHE A 91 28.02 12.47 -5.17
CA PHE A 91 28.04 13.64 -4.29
C PHE A 91 29.36 13.78 -3.52
N GLN A 92 29.88 12.68 -2.96
CA GLN A 92 31.15 12.74 -2.23
C GLN A 92 32.33 13.16 -3.12
N GLU A 93 32.32 12.74 -4.37
CA GLU A 93 33.35 13.10 -5.36
C GLU A 93 33.21 14.55 -5.82
N SER A 94 32.03 14.95 -6.27
CA SER A 94 31.79 16.25 -6.90
C SER A 94 31.42 17.36 -5.93
N ARG A 95 30.93 17.05 -4.73
CA ARG A 95 30.31 17.97 -3.76
C ARG A 95 29.07 18.68 -4.30
N ASP A 96 28.51 18.24 -5.42
CA ASP A 96 27.31 18.80 -6.03
C ASP A 96 26.06 18.09 -5.51
N VAL A 97 25.22 18.82 -4.78
CA VAL A 97 23.98 18.27 -4.16
C VAL A 97 22.96 17.75 -5.15
N LYS A 98 23.07 18.13 -6.45
CA LYS A 98 22.17 17.58 -7.49
C LYS A 98 22.18 16.06 -7.55
N HIS A 99 23.32 15.43 -7.24
CA HIS A 99 23.45 13.98 -7.21
C HIS A 99 22.62 13.32 -6.10
N LEU A 100 22.12 14.09 -5.12
CA LEU A 100 21.20 13.61 -4.08
C LEU A 100 19.74 13.92 -4.39
N MET A 101 19.47 14.75 -5.42
CA MET A 101 18.13 15.22 -5.79
C MET A 101 17.58 14.48 -7.00
N ASP A 102 17.77 13.17 -7.05
CA ASP A 102 17.20 12.30 -8.08
C ASP A 102 16.02 11.53 -7.48
N PHE A 103 14.82 11.85 -7.93
CA PHE A 103 13.58 11.30 -7.35
C PHE A 103 13.00 10.19 -8.21
N PRO A 104 12.57 9.05 -7.61
CA PRO A 104 12.00 7.93 -8.35
C PRO A 104 10.73 8.33 -9.11
N ALA A 105 9.94 9.25 -8.58
CA ALA A 105 8.73 9.73 -9.24
C ALA A 105 9.03 10.51 -10.54
N SER A 106 10.13 11.28 -10.57
CA SER A 106 10.55 11.98 -11.81
C SER A 106 11.04 10.98 -12.86
N ARG A 107 11.71 9.91 -12.44
CA ARG A 107 12.13 8.84 -13.34
C ARG A 107 10.95 8.04 -13.87
N LEU A 108 9.96 7.75 -13.01
CA LEU A 108 8.68 7.17 -13.41
C LEU A 108 7.99 8.02 -14.48
N GLN A 109 7.87 9.34 -14.24
CA GLN A 109 7.27 10.29 -15.17
C GLN A 109 7.94 10.21 -16.55
N ALA A 110 9.27 10.25 -16.59
CA ALA A 110 10.04 10.15 -17.83
C ALA A 110 9.85 8.79 -18.52
N ALA A 111 9.88 7.69 -17.77
CA ALA A 111 9.73 6.34 -18.30
C ALA A 111 8.34 6.07 -18.88
N CYS A 112 7.30 6.69 -18.33
CA CYS A 112 5.90 6.53 -18.78
C CYS A 112 5.47 7.64 -19.76
N GLY A 113 6.35 8.56 -20.14
CA GLY A 113 6.00 9.64 -21.07
C GLY A 113 4.98 10.65 -20.51
N LEU A 114 4.86 10.75 -19.20
CA LEU A 114 3.92 11.63 -18.48
C LEU A 114 4.48 13.07 -18.40
N GLN A 115 4.76 13.67 -19.54
CA GLN A 115 5.24 15.05 -19.64
C GLN A 115 4.16 16.00 -19.12
N ASP A 116 4.59 17.05 -18.42
CA ASP A 116 3.71 18.07 -17.81
C ASP A 116 2.81 17.58 -16.65
N THR A 117 2.89 16.30 -16.29
CA THR A 117 2.16 15.73 -15.12
C THR A 117 2.77 16.25 -13.82
N GLN A 118 1.95 16.71 -12.91
CA GLN A 118 2.39 17.14 -11.57
C GLN A 118 2.83 15.93 -10.73
N ILE A 119 3.81 16.14 -9.84
CA ILE A 119 4.31 15.07 -8.94
C ILE A 119 4.18 15.52 -7.48
N ILE A 120 3.59 14.66 -6.66
CA ILE A 120 3.50 14.81 -5.21
C ILE A 120 4.08 13.57 -4.54
N GLY A 121 5.11 13.75 -3.70
CA GLY A 121 5.73 12.66 -2.94
C GLY A 121 5.16 12.53 -1.53
N LEU A 122 4.87 11.28 -1.10
CA LEU A 122 4.45 10.93 0.26
C LEU A 122 5.41 9.89 0.84
N ASN A 123 6.22 10.28 1.82
CA ASN A 123 7.25 9.39 2.38
C ASN A 123 7.29 9.34 3.93
N GLN A 124 6.24 9.80 4.61
CA GLN A 124 6.17 9.81 6.08
C GLN A 124 4.90 9.13 6.62
N GLN A 125 4.33 8.23 5.85
CA GLN A 125 3.13 7.49 6.21
C GLN A 125 3.36 5.97 6.30
N ALA A 126 4.60 5.53 6.12
CA ALA A 126 4.99 4.13 6.12
C ALA A 126 4.04 3.26 5.25
N CYS A 127 3.63 2.09 5.73
CA CYS A 127 2.76 1.18 4.98
C CYS A 127 1.38 1.79 4.62
N THR A 128 0.99 2.92 5.20
CA THR A 128 -0.30 3.57 4.88
C THR A 128 -0.23 4.55 3.70
N GLY A 129 0.93 4.68 3.05
CA GLY A 129 1.17 5.67 2.00
C GLY A 129 0.20 5.62 0.84
N MET A 130 -0.20 4.43 0.37
CA MET A 130 -1.21 4.28 -0.70
C MET A 130 -2.58 4.85 -0.29
N LEU A 131 -3.07 4.51 0.89
CA LEU A 131 -4.36 5.01 1.37
C LEU A 131 -4.31 6.53 1.60
N GLY A 132 -3.16 7.04 2.04
CA GLY A 132 -2.89 8.48 2.12
C GLY A 132 -2.90 9.17 0.76
N GLY A 133 -2.33 8.52 -0.25
CA GLY A 133 -2.37 8.97 -1.64
C GLY A 133 -3.79 9.07 -2.19
N ILE A 134 -4.60 8.02 -1.99
CA ILE A 134 -6.02 8.00 -2.39
C ILE A 134 -6.80 9.13 -1.70
N ARG A 135 -6.55 9.36 -0.40
CA ARG A 135 -7.19 10.46 0.35
C ARG A 135 -6.79 11.82 -0.21
N LEU A 136 -5.50 12.02 -0.53
CA LEU A 136 -5.01 13.25 -1.14
C LEU A 136 -5.59 13.46 -2.52
N ALA A 137 -5.58 12.42 -3.37
CA ALA A 137 -6.17 12.46 -4.71
C ALA A 137 -7.66 12.85 -4.67
N LYS A 138 -8.44 12.26 -3.74
CA LYS A 138 -9.84 12.66 -3.53
C LYS A 138 -9.97 14.15 -3.18
N ALA A 139 -9.11 14.67 -2.31
CA ALA A 139 -9.14 16.07 -1.90
C ALA A 139 -8.79 17.01 -3.06
N LEU A 140 -7.77 16.70 -3.84
CA LEU A 140 -7.36 17.48 -5.01
C LEU A 140 -8.47 17.50 -6.06
N LEU A 141 -9.01 16.35 -6.44
CA LEU A 141 -10.12 16.26 -7.38
C LEU A 141 -11.37 17.03 -6.92
N GLN A 142 -11.58 17.20 -5.63
CA GLN A 142 -12.69 17.98 -5.08
C GLN A 142 -12.43 19.48 -5.04
N ALA A 143 -11.16 19.89 -4.93
CA ALA A 143 -10.75 21.29 -4.77
C ALA A 143 -10.33 21.95 -6.09
N GLU A 144 -9.75 21.22 -7.02
CA GLU A 144 -9.12 21.71 -8.23
C GLU A 144 -9.87 21.22 -9.48
N THR A 145 -10.29 22.14 -10.34
CA THR A 145 -11.11 21.81 -11.53
C THR A 145 -10.30 21.40 -12.74
N ASP A 146 -9.02 21.73 -12.77
CA ASP A 146 -8.04 21.47 -13.81
C ASP A 146 -7.23 20.18 -13.60
N VAL A 147 -7.43 19.50 -12.47
CA VAL A 147 -6.90 18.17 -12.22
C VAL A 147 -7.88 17.13 -12.75
N ASP A 148 -7.46 16.30 -13.67
CA ASP A 148 -8.27 15.23 -14.26
C ASP A 148 -8.09 13.90 -13.50
N ASP A 149 -7.29 12.97 -14.05
CA ASP A 149 -7.01 11.70 -13.38
C ASP A 149 -5.73 11.78 -12.55
N ILE A 150 -5.74 11.15 -11.39
CA ILE A 150 -4.60 11.09 -10.48
C ILE A 150 -4.11 9.65 -10.38
N LEU A 151 -2.87 9.41 -10.76
CA LEU A 151 -2.18 8.15 -10.51
C LEU A 151 -1.68 8.11 -9.07
N CYS A 152 -2.27 7.26 -8.24
CA CYS A 152 -1.72 6.91 -6.93
C CYS A 152 -0.85 5.66 -7.08
N ILE A 153 0.44 5.77 -6.78
CA ILE A 153 1.40 4.68 -6.92
C ILE A 153 2.29 4.58 -5.69
N THR A 154 2.56 3.37 -5.24
CA THR A 154 3.55 3.07 -4.22
C THR A 154 4.59 2.12 -4.77
N ALA A 155 5.85 2.30 -4.37
CA ALA A 155 6.91 1.36 -4.68
C ALA A 155 7.93 1.32 -3.55
N ASP A 156 8.27 0.11 -3.12
CA ASP A 156 9.26 -0.11 -2.08
C ASP A 156 10.13 -1.32 -2.42
N ARG A 157 11.43 -1.19 -2.15
CA ARG A 157 12.37 -2.30 -2.10
C ARG A 157 13.24 -2.20 -0.85
N PHE A 158 13.62 -3.33 -0.32
CA PHE A 158 14.55 -3.37 0.80
C PHE A 158 16.00 -3.26 0.34
N PRO A 159 16.90 -2.72 1.17
CA PRO A 159 18.32 -2.69 0.86
C PRO A 159 18.90 -4.11 0.78
N PRO A 160 20.02 -4.29 0.04
CA PRO A 160 20.71 -5.57 0.01
C PRO A 160 21.01 -6.09 1.42
N ASN A 161 20.84 -7.40 1.61
CA ASN A 161 21.04 -8.10 2.89
C ASN A 161 20.07 -7.70 4.02
N ALA A 162 18.98 -7.04 3.71
CA ALA A 162 17.93 -6.79 4.70
C ALA A 162 17.30 -8.09 5.18
N ILE A 163 16.80 -8.08 6.42
CA ILE A 163 15.89 -9.11 6.92
C ILE A 163 14.49 -8.75 6.44
N TYR A 164 13.88 -9.68 5.72
CA TYR A 164 12.55 -9.51 5.12
C TYR A 164 11.41 -9.91 6.06
N GLU A 165 11.66 -9.87 7.36
CA GLU A 165 10.65 -10.14 8.38
C GLU A 165 10.57 -8.98 9.36
N GLN A 166 9.36 -8.52 9.59
CA GLN A 166 9.00 -7.57 10.62
C GLN A 166 7.99 -8.23 11.57
N SER A 167 7.81 -7.72 12.76
CA SER A 167 7.10 -8.36 13.89
C SER A 167 5.86 -9.22 13.55
N TYR A 168 5.17 -8.95 12.44
CA TYR A 168 3.95 -9.68 12.03
C TYR A 168 3.90 -10.02 10.56
N ASN A 169 4.90 -9.64 9.79
CA ASN A 169 4.87 -9.65 8.33
C ASN A 169 6.13 -10.26 7.75
N LEU A 170 5.98 -11.10 6.74
CA LEU A 170 7.03 -11.43 5.78
C LEU A 170 6.93 -10.45 4.61
N ILE A 171 7.98 -9.64 4.43
CA ILE A 171 7.98 -8.51 3.50
C ILE A 171 8.32 -8.95 2.09
N SER A 172 7.70 -8.31 1.10
CA SER A 172 8.08 -8.38 -0.30
C SER A 172 8.41 -7.00 -0.85
N ASP A 173 9.41 -6.94 -1.70
CA ASP A 173 9.60 -5.80 -2.60
C ASP A 173 8.47 -5.77 -3.63
N GLY A 174 7.99 -4.59 -3.96
CA GLY A 174 6.94 -4.45 -4.96
C GLY A 174 6.43 -3.04 -5.11
N ALA A 175 5.51 -2.90 -6.05
CA ALA A 175 4.79 -1.67 -6.34
C ALA A 175 3.33 -1.97 -6.63
N ALA A 176 2.46 -1.02 -6.31
CA ALA A 176 1.04 -1.08 -6.64
C ALA A 176 0.55 0.30 -7.06
N ALA A 177 -0.44 0.33 -7.95
CA ALA A 177 -1.01 1.57 -8.45
C ALA A 177 -2.52 1.48 -8.68
N VAL A 178 -3.19 2.62 -8.55
CA VAL A 178 -4.59 2.82 -8.90
C VAL A 178 -4.75 4.20 -9.54
N VAL A 179 -5.77 4.35 -10.38
CA VAL A 179 -6.20 5.66 -10.86
C VAL A 179 -7.39 6.14 -10.04
N VAL A 180 -7.33 7.40 -9.61
CA VAL A 180 -8.42 8.10 -8.91
C VAL A 180 -8.94 9.21 -9.81
N SER A 181 -10.23 9.21 -10.12
CA SER A 181 -10.83 10.09 -11.13
C SER A 181 -12.24 10.57 -10.76
N ARG A 182 -12.81 11.44 -11.60
CA ARG A 182 -14.24 11.81 -11.54
C ARG A 182 -15.12 10.90 -12.39
N ILE A 183 -14.53 10.07 -13.23
CA ILE A 183 -15.23 9.16 -14.12
C ILE A 183 -15.82 8.01 -13.31
N GLU A 184 -17.14 7.77 -13.45
CA GLU A 184 -17.84 6.70 -12.75
C GLU A 184 -17.41 5.33 -13.28
N ARG A 185 -16.44 4.71 -12.58
CA ARG A 185 -15.86 3.42 -12.93
C ARG A 185 -15.21 2.77 -11.70
N GLY A 186 -15.31 1.44 -11.61
CA GLY A 186 -14.66 0.65 -10.55
C GLY A 186 -15.32 0.83 -9.19
N PHE A 187 -14.80 1.73 -8.36
CA PHE A 187 -15.24 1.91 -6.98
C PHE A 187 -15.41 3.38 -6.63
N ARG A 188 -16.54 3.77 -6.12
CA ARG A 188 -16.74 5.11 -5.54
C ARG A 188 -15.99 5.23 -4.22
N VAL A 189 -15.17 6.27 -4.04
CA VAL A 189 -14.48 6.57 -2.79
C VAL A 189 -15.44 7.28 -1.83
N VAL A 190 -16.09 6.51 -0.96
CA VAL A 190 -17.13 7.00 -0.03
C VAL A 190 -16.52 7.82 1.09
N GLY A 191 -15.52 7.27 1.79
CA GLY A 191 -14.89 7.92 2.93
C GLY A 191 -13.40 7.58 3.07
N CYS A 192 -12.65 8.48 3.71
CA CYS A 192 -11.26 8.25 4.11
C CYS A 192 -11.07 8.73 5.55
N HIS A 193 -10.30 7.99 6.33
CA HIS A 193 -9.93 8.41 7.67
C HIS A 193 -8.48 8.05 7.99
N GLN A 194 -7.89 8.83 8.90
CA GLN A 194 -6.51 8.63 9.35
C GLN A 194 -6.41 8.98 10.83
N ILE A 195 -5.65 8.16 11.56
CA ILE A 195 -5.18 8.42 12.91
C ILE A 195 -3.65 8.33 12.90
N THR A 196 -2.98 9.28 13.53
CA THR A 196 -1.53 9.26 13.71
C THR A 196 -1.21 9.56 15.16
N ASN A 197 -0.34 8.76 15.79
CA ASN A 197 0.17 9.02 17.13
C ASN A 197 1.68 8.72 17.21
N GLY A 198 2.49 9.71 16.84
CA GLY A 198 3.95 9.59 16.86
C GLY A 198 4.56 9.33 18.24
N ALA A 199 3.84 9.58 19.32
CA ALA A 199 4.32 9.28 20.68
C ALA A 199 4.51 7.77 20.93
N LEU A 200 3.83 6.93 20.13
CA LEU A 200 3.91 5.46 20.24
C LEU A 200 5.16 4.86 19.55
N VAL A 201 5.96 5.65 18.88
CA VAL A 201 7.17 5.15 18.20
C VAL A 201 8.19 4.56 19.19
N GLN A 202 8.12 4.95 20.45
CA GLN A 202 8.97 4.43 21.54
C GLN A 202 8.27 3.40 22.42
N ALA A 203 7.06 2.96 22.07
CA ALA A 203 6.35 1.94 22.80
C ALA A 203 7.11 0.60 22.75
N SER A 204 7.04 -0.16 23.85
CA SER A 204 7.55 -1.53 23.87
C SER A 204 6.77 -2.44 22.90
N ASP A 205 7.34 -3.59 22.53
CA ASP A 205 6.67 -4.54 21.63
C ASP A 205 5.29 -4.98 22.15
N ASP A 206 5.16 -5.22 23.46
CA ASP A 206 3.88 -5.60 24.08
C ASP A 206 2.85 -4.47 24.03
N GLU A 207 3.27 -3.23 24.25
CA GLU A 207 2.42 -2.04 24.09
C GLU A 207 2.04 -1.81 22.63
N ALA A 208 2.95 -2.07 21.70
CA ALA A 208 2.71 -1.94 20.27
C ALA A 208 1.61 -2.88 19.80
N VAL A 209 1.58 -4.14 20.29
CA VAL A 209 0.53 -5.13 19.97
C VAL A 209 -0.84 -4.66 20.43
N GLY A 210 -0.97 -4.33 21.71
CA GLY A 210 -2.25 -3.85 22.28
C GLY A 210 -2.73 -2.57 21.60
N THR A 211 -1.80 -1.67 21.31
CA THR A 211 -2.05 -0.42 20.62
C THR A 211 -2.54 -0.65 19.19
N TYR A 212 -1.93 -1.59 18.47
CA TYR A 212 -2.34 -1.92 17.09
C TYR A 212 -3.85 -2.27 17.04
N PHE A 213 -4.32 -3.17 17.89
CA PHE A 213 -5.72 -3.59 17.93
C PHE A 213 -6.66 -2.46 18.34
N ASN A 214 -6.29 -1.70 19.37
CA ASN A 214 -7.10 -0.58 19.86
C ASN A 214 -7.26 0.52 18.79
N TYR A 215 -6.16 0.91 18.15
CA TYR A 215 -6.20 1.96 17.15
C TYR A 215 -6.87 1.50 15.86
N THR A 216 -6.72 0.23 15.46
CA THR A 216 -7.46 -0.31 14.31
C THR A 216 -8.96 -0.35 14.58
N HIS A 217 -9.38 -0.81 15.76
CA HIS A 217 -10.78 -0.76 16.16
C HIS A 217 -11.32 0.67 16.16
N ARG A 218 -10.60 1.61 16.78
CA ARG A 218 -10.95 3.04 16.81
C ARG A 218 -11.05 3.62 15.40
N LEU A 219 -10.07 3.33 14.52
CA LEU A 219 -10.07 3.74 13.12
C LEU A 219 -11.36 3.32 12.42
N VAL A 220 -11.78 2.06 12.58
CA VAL A 220 -13.01 1.54 11.97
C VAL A 220 -14.23 2.30 12.48
N GLN A 221 -14.35 2.48 13.80
CA GLN A 221 -15.48 3.21 14.40
C GLN A 221 -15.57 4.66 13.89
N GLU A 222 -14.44 5.37 13.89
CA GLU A 222 -14.39 6.76 13.41
C GLU A 222 -14.63 6.86 11.89
N SER A 223 -14.19 5.87 11.12
CA SER A 223 -14.41 5.81 9.65
C SER A 223 -15.89 5.64 9.32
N LEU A 224 -16.54 4.72 10.00
CA LEU A 224 -17.97 4.43 9.84
C LEU A 224 -18.82 5.62 10.29
N ALA A 225 -18.49 6.27 11.40
CA ALA A 225 -19.17 7.47 11.88
C ALA A 225 -19.15 8.61 10.84
N LYS A 226 -18.04 8.78 10.08
CA LYS A 226 -17.92 9.79 9.03
C LYS A 226 -18.88 9.59 7.86
N ILE A 227 -19.31 8.37 7.62
CA ILE A 227 -20.29 8.04 6.56
C ILE A 227 -21.68 7.78 7.12
N HIS A 228 -21.91 8.05 8.42
CA HIS A 228 -23.15 7.74 9.14
C HIS A 228 -23.55 6.25 9.04
N GLY A 229 -22.56 5.37 8.99
CA GLY A 229 -22.74 3.92 8.86
C GLY A 229 -22.30 3.15 10.08
N THR A 230 -22.49 1.85 10.00
CA THR A 230 -22.09 0.83 11.00
C THR A 230 -21.28 -0.26 10.33
N ILE A 231 -20.70 -1.19 11.11
CA ILE A 231 -19.93 -2.30 10.54
C ILE A 231 -20.82 -3.23 9.69
N SER A 232 -22.12 -3.29 9.95
CA SER A 232 -23.09 -4.07 9.16
C SER A 232 -23.34 -3.50 7.76
N ASP A 233 -22.90 -2.26 7.48
CA ASP A 233 -22.97 -1.66 6.16
C ASP A 233 -21.76 -2.00 5.29
N ILE A 234 -20.78 -2.74 5.84
CA ILE A 234 -19.58 -3.18 5.13
C ILE A 234 -19.73 -4.63 4.72
N ASP A 235 -19.52 -4.90 3.44
CA ASP A 235 -19.62 -6.25 2.87
C ASP A 235 -18.27 -6.97 2.88
N TRP A 236 -17.16 -6.23 2.70
CA TRP A 236 -15.81 -6.76 2.69
C TRP A 236 -14.82 -5.89 3.45
N ILE A 237 -13.91 -6.50 4.20
CA ILE A 237 -12.69 -5.84 4.67
C ILE A 237 -11.55 -6.25 3.75
N ILE A 238 -10.91 -5.27 3.08
CA ILE A 238 -9.70 -5.48 2.29
C ILE A 238 -8.51 -5.27 3.20
N ALA A 239 -7.90 -6.37 3.59
CA ALA A 239 -6.93 -6.41 4.67
C ALA A 239 -5.51 -6.04 4.21
N GLN A 240 -4.69 -5.65 5.17
CA GLN A 240 -3.24 -5.68 5.10
C GLN A 240 -2.76 -7.14 5.18
N ASN A 241 -1.74 -7.52 4.42
CA ASN A 241 -1.13 -8.84 4.48
C ASN A 241 -0.26 -8.97 5.73
N MET A 242 -0.83 -9.52 6.78
CA MET A 242 -0.16 -9.77 8.05
C MET A 242 -0.61 -11.12 8.63
N ASN A 243 0.03 -11.55 9.70
CA ASN A 243 -0.29 -12.80 10.37
C ASN A 243 -1.82 -13.04 10.48
N VAL A 244 -2.28 -14.16 9.94
CA VAL A 244 -3.71 -14.53 9.87
C VAL A 244 -4.40 -14.51 11.23
N LYS A 245 -3.69 -14.85 12.33
CA LYS A 245 -4.23 -14.84 13.69
C LYS A 245 -4.61 -13.42 14.13
N ALA A 246 -3.89 -12.41 13.68
CA ALA A 246 -4.21 -11.01 14.00
C ALA A 246 -5.53 -10.59 13.33
N TRP A 247 -5.79 -10.99 12.09
CA TRP A 247 -7.07 -10.73 11.44
C TRP A 247 -8.23 -11.49 12.08
N GLN A 248 -8.01 -12.72 12.55
CA GLN A 248 -9.01 -13.46 13.32
C GLN A 248 -9.40 -12.73 14.62
N ILE A 249 -8.43 -12.14 15.31
CA ILE A 249 -8.67 -11.32 16.51
C ILE A 249 -9.43 -10.04 16.15
N LEU A 250 -8.98 -9.32 15.11
CA LEU A 250 -9.63 -8.08 14.66
C LEU A 250 -11.07 -8.32 14.20
N ALA A 251 -11.34 -9.36 13.43
CA ALA A 251 -12.69 -9.70 12.99
C ALA A 251 -13.63 -9.92 14.19
N ARG A 252 -13.17 -10.63 15.23
CA ARG A 252 -13.94 -10.81 16.48
C ARG A 252 -14.17 -9.49 17.22
N LEU A 253 -13.14 -8.63 17.33
CA LEU A 253 -13.26 -7.33 17.99
C LEU A 253 -14.23 -6.39 17.26
N LEU A 254 -14.27 -6.48 15.94
CA LEU A 254 -15.17 -5.70 15.09
C LEU A 254 -16.57 -6.30 14.97
N ALA A 255 -16.80 -7.51 15.51
CA ALA A 255 -18.00 -8.31 15.27
C ALA A 255 -18.30 -8.49 13.78
N PHE A 256 -17.24 -8.72 12.98
CA PHE A 256 -17.30 -8.89 11.54
C PHE A 256 -17.06 -10.34 11.13
N ASP A 257 -17.69 -10.78 10.05
CA ASP A 257 -17.50 -12.13 9.53
C ASP A 257 -16.07 -12.31 9.00
N SER A 258 -15.33 -13.27 9.57
CA SER A 258 -13.96 -13.55 9.16
C SER A 258 -13.82 -14.03 7.71
N GLU A 259 -14.84 -14.63 7.12
CA GLU A 259 -14.86 -15.06 5.72
C GLU A 259 -14.99 -13.88 4.73
N ARG A 260 -15.38 -12.71 5.25
CA ARG A 260 -15.46 -11.45 4.51
C ARG A 260 -14.25 -10.53 4.73
N VAL A 261 -13.21 -11.02 5.42
CA VAL A 261 -11.90 -10.36 5.52
C VAL A 261 -11.00 -10.94 4.45
N TYR A 262 -10.73 -10.16 3.40
CA TYR A 262 -9.99 -10.63 2.24
C TYR A 262 -8.50 -10.30 2.32
N PHE A 263 -7.67 -11.31 2.35
CA PHE A 263 -6.21 -11.27 2.30
C PHE A 263 -5.62 -12.50 1.59
N ASP A 264 -6.32 -13.06 0.62
CA ASP A 264 -5.96 -14.31 -0.07
C ASP A 264 -4.67 -14.18 -0.90
N SER A 265 -4.16 -12.96 -1.09
CA SER A 265 -2.83 -12.76 -1.67
C SER A 265 -1.68 -13.11 -0.72
N LEU A 266 -1.94 -13.15 0.60
CA LEU A 266 -0.93 -13.30 1.65
C LEU A 266 0.07 -14.47 1.42
N PRO A 267 -0.38 -15.71 1.12
CA PRO A 267 0.55 -16.83 0.98
C PRO A 267 1.54 -16.64 -0.18
N GLU A 268 1.10 -16.03 -1.27
CA GLU A 268 1.84 -15.92 -2.51
C GLU A 268 2.73 -14.68 -2.57
N VAL A 269 2.25 -13.56 -2.01
CA VAL A 269 2.92 -12.27 -2.20
C VAL A 269 3.55 -11.69 -0.94
N GLY A 270 3.26 -12.26 0.24
CA GLY A 270 3.70 -11.66 1.49
C GLY A 270 3.09 -10.27 1.73
N HIS A 271 3.78 -9.44 2.52
CA HIS A 271 3.42 -8.03 2.77
C HIS A 271 4.16 -7.10 1.81
N VAL A 272 3.46 -6.56 0.84
CA VAL A 272 3.98 -5.61 -0.16
C VAL A 272 3.80 -4.17 0.35
N ILE A 273 4.08 -3.97 1.61
CA ILE A 273 4.09 -2.67 2.30
C ILE A 273 2.79 -1.88 2.03
N SER A 274 2.85 -0.73 1.35
CA SER A 274 1.66 0.07 1.05
C SER A 274 0.79 -0.53 -0.08
N GLY A 275 1.24 -1.57 -0.76
CA GLY A 275 0.56 -2.17 -1.91
C GLY A 275 -0.53 -3.18 -1.58
N ASP A 276 -0.53 -3.77 -0.38
CA ASP A 276 -1.39 -4.90 -0.02
C ASP A 276 -2.87 -4.70 -0.34
N ASN A 277 -3.43 -3.57 0.09
CA ASN A 277 -4.85 -3.30 -0.12
C ASN A 277 -5.22 -3.23 -1.61
N VAL A 278 -4.32 -2.71 -2.47
CA VAL A 278 -4.53 -2.65 -3.92
C VAL A 278 -4.43 -4.04 -4.54
N ILE A 279 -3.46 -4.85 -4.09
CA ILE A 279 -3.28 -6.23 -4.56
C ILE A 279 -4.50 -7.08 -4.19
N ASN A 280 -4.93 -7.00 -2.92
CA ASN A 280 -6.11 -7.71 -2.44
C ASN A 280 -7.39 -7.23 -3.11
N LEU A 281 -7.57 -5.92 -3.30
CA LEU A 281 -8.70 -5.36 -4.04
C LEU A 281 -8.75 -5.90 -5.47
N LYS A 282 -7.60 -5.90 -6.17
CA LYS A 282 -7.51 -6.43 -7.53
C LYS A 282 -7.89 -7.90 -7.59
N LYS A 283 -7.32 -8.74 -6.73
CA LYS A 283 -7.61 -10.18 -6.72
C LYS A 283 -9.09 -10.46 -6.43
N LEU A 284 -9.68 -9.74 -5.48
CA LEU A 284 -11.10 -9.91 -5.16
C LEU A 284 -12.00 -9.39 -6.29
N ASP A 285 -11.66 -8.27 -6.93
CA ASP A 285 -12.42 -7.74 -8.07
C ASP A 285 -12.32 -8.67 -9.29
N ASP A 286 -11.13 -9.19 -9.59
CA ASP A 286 -10.91 -10.16 -10.68
C ASP A 286 -11.66 -11.51 -10.46
N SER A 287 -12.05 -11.84 -9.24
CA SER A 287 -12.81 -13.05 -8.93
C SER A 287 -14.33 -12.90 -9.14
N ASP A 288 -14.80 -11.72 -9.53
CA ASP A 288 -16.21 -11.36 -9.69
C ASP A 288 -17.05 -11.57 -8.40
N ALA A 289 -16.41 -11.62 -7.23
CA ALA A 289 -17.11 -11.82 -5.95
C ALA A 289 -17.81 -10.56 -5.43
N ILE A 290 -17.39 -9.37 -5.91
CA ILE A 290 -17.94 -8.08 -5.47
C ILE A 290 -19.12 -7.68 -6.35
N ARG A 291 -20.28 -7.45 -5.73
CA ARG A 291 -21.49 -7.02 -6.43
C ARG A 291 -21.62 -5.49 -6.46
N PRO A 292 -22.24 -4.92 -7.50
CA PRO A 292 -22.58 -3.50 -7.51
C PRO A 292 -23.33 -3.08 -6.24
N GLY A 293 -22.93 -1.95 -5.64
CA GLY A 293 -23.48 -1.42 -4.39
C GLY A 293 -22.84 -1.96 -3.12
N GLU A 294 -22.07 -3.06 -3.17
CA GLU A 294 -21.33 -3.55 -1.99
C GLU A 294 -20.24 -2.56 -1.55
N LYS A 295 -20.08 -2.44 -0.24
CA LYS A 295 -19.10 -1.56 0.38
C LYS A 295 -17.90 -2.35 0.92
N LEU A 296 -16.72 -1.83 0.62
CA LEU A 296 -15.45 -2.40 1.03
C LEU A 296 -14.71 -1.44 1.95
N LEU A 297 -14.15 -1.95 3.04
CA LEU A 297 -13.33 -1.18 3.97
C LEU A 297 -11.87 -1.61 3.83
N MET A 298 -11.04 -0.78 3.19
CA MET A 298 -9.59 -0.94 3.16
C MET A 298 -9.01 -0.47 4.49
N LEU A 299 -8.17 -1.29 5.11
CA LEU A 299 -7.52 -0.99 6.40
C LEU A 299 -6.02 -1.22 6.30
N MET A 300 -5.23 -0.27 6.80
CA MET A 300 -3.78 -0.36 6.86
C MET A 300 -3.26 0.33 8.12
N ALA A 301 -2.29 -0.32 8.77
CA ALA A 301 -1.47 0.28 9.80
C ALA A 301 0.00 0.24 9.38
N GLY A 302 0.78 1.24 9.78
CA GLY A 302 2.19 1.34 9.40
C GLY A 302 3.07 1.86 10.53
N TYR A 303 4.35 1.58 10.43
CA TYR A 303 5.37 2.20 11.27
C TYR A 303 5.25 3.73 11.18
N GLY A 304 5.74 4.45 12.18
CA GLY A 304 5.44 5.88 12.33
C GLY A 304 4.05 6.11 12.95
N MET A 305 3.42 5.01 13.41
CA MET A 305 2.17 4.98 14.17
C MET A 305 1.04 5.68 13.42
N ASN A 306 0.85 5.27 12.17
CA ASN A 306 -0.23 5.68 11.31
C ASN A 306 -1.23 4.54 11.10
N TRP A 307 -2.52 4.86 11.17
CA TRP A 307 -3.63 3.98 10.82
C TRP A 307 -4.49 4.70 9.80
N GLN A 308 -4.78 4.06 8.69
CA GLN A 308 -5.61 4.63 7.64
C GLN A 308 -6.67 3.66 7.14
N SER A 309 -7.77 4.23 6.69
CA SER A 309 -8.87 3.53 6.05
C SER A 309 -9.39 4.29 4.84
N VAL A 310 -9.87 3.52 3.88
CA VAL A 310 -10.66 4.01 2.75
C VAL A 310 -11.90 3.13 2.63
N ILE A 311 -13.07 3.75 2.55
CA ILE A 311 -14.33 3.06 2.29
C ILE A 311 -14.66 3.26 0.82
N LEU A 312 -14.82 2.14 0.12
CA LEU A 312 -15.19 2.06 -1.28
C LEU A 312 -16.61 1.51 -1.43
N GLU A 313 -17.26 1.81 -2.56
CA GLU A 313 -18.52 1.20 -2.98
C GLU A 313 -18.38 0.80 -4.44
N LYS A 314 -18.65 -0.46 -4.77
CA LYS A 314 -18.62 -0.97 -6.15
C LYS A 314 -19.70 -0.29 -6.99
N VAL A 315 -19.36 0.20 -8.18
CA VAL A 315 -20.28 0.83 -9.11
C VAL A 315 -20.61 -0.08 -10.29
#